data_89833ac5b848428c564d864c0ebaf52c
#
_entry.id   89833ac5b848428c564d864c0ebaf52c
#
_cell.length_a   1.000
_cell.length_b   1.000
_cell.length_c   1.000
_cell.angle_alpha   90.00
_cell.angle_beta   90.00
_cell.angle_gamma   90.00
#
_symmetry.space_group_name_H-M   'P 1'
#
loop_
_entity.id
_entity.type
_entity.pdbx_description
1 polymer ?
#
loop_
_entity_poly.entity_id
_entity_poly.type
_entity_poly.pdbx_seq_one_letter_code
_entity_poly.pdbx_strand_id
1 'polypeptide(L)'
;MCKENLSNCRSCPRSCGVDRLSGTMGACHAPAALLISRAALHQWEEPCLSGTRGAGTVFFVGCPLGCVYCQNAAIAGGLGGIPVDDARFVDILLSLQEAGAHNIDLVTPTHYAERLVALIPKARDAGLTIPIVYNCGGYESVETLRRLEGLIDIYLPDLKYADPALAARYSHAPDYPEVARAALAEMVRQCPTPILDDEGIMQRGVIVRHLMLPGAYRNSHDVVKYLATFGDAIYISLMNQYTPMPGIGDRFPELAAPIRDKDYRRLVAYASRLGITQAYVQEGGTVSESFIPSFDGTGVVG
;
A
#
# COMPACT_ATOMS: atom_id res chain seq x y z
N MET A 1 -2.54 -17.08 19.73
CA MET A 1 -3.17 -15.97 18.96
C MET A 1 -2.79 -15.98 17.48
N CYS A 2 -1.52 -15.89 17.07
CA CYS A 2 -1.17 -15.87 15.64
C CYS A 2 -1.57 -17.16 14.87
N LYS A 3 -1.42 -18.33 15.49
CA LYS A 3 -1.79 -19.61 14.87
C LYS A 3 -3.31 -19.77 14.67
N GLU A 4 -4.11 -19.31 15.63
CA GLU A 4 -5.58 -19.39 15.54
C GLU A 4 -6.13 -18.56 14.38
N ASN A 5 -5.54 -17.37 14.14
CA ASN A 5 -5.95 -16.52 13.04
C ASN A 5 -5.49 -17.04 11.66
N LEU A 6 -4.49 -17.90 11.60
CA LEU A 6 -4.05 -18.54 10.36
C LEU A 6 -4.83 -19.81 10.05
N SER A 7 -5.35 -20.53 11.06
CA SER A 7 -6.19 -21.72 10.87
C SER A 7 -7.65 -21.38 10.47
N ASN A 8 -8.07 -20.14 10.65
CA ASN A 8 -9.37 -19.60 10.22
C ASN A 8 -9.21 -18.15 9.77
N CYS A 9 -8.56 -17.95 8.63
CA CYS A 9 -8.05 -16.65 8.19
C CYS A 9 -9.16 -15.60 8.01
N ARG A 10 -9.09 -14.53 8.83
CA ARG A 10 -9.95 -13.34 8.77
C ARG A 10 -9.16 -12.04 8.86
N SER A 11 -7.88 -12.06 8.48
CA SER A 11 -6.97 -10.92 8.61
C SER A 11 -7.34 -9.72 7.71
N CYS A 12 -8.17 -9.94 6.70
CA CYS A 12 -8.62 -8.88 5.79
C CYS A 12 -10.13 -8.99 5.52
N PRO A 13 -10.76 -8.00 4.88
CA PRO A 13 -12.20 -7.98 4.63
C PRO A 13 -12.72 -9.14 3.79
N ARG A 14 -11.86 -9.86 3.05
CA ARG A 14 -12.24 -11.09 2.33
C ARG A 14 -12.75 -12.19 3.26
N SER A 15 -12.31 -12.20 4.53
CA SER A 15 -12.77 -13.14 5.57
C SER A 15 -12.90 -14.58 5.08
N CYS A 16 -11.89 -15.09 4.36
CA CYS A 16 -11.95 -16.36 3.63
C CYS A 16 -12.22 -17.58 4.54
N GLY A 17 -11.85 -17.52 5.83
CA GLY A 17 -12.01 -18.62 6.76
C GLY A 17 -11.12 -19.85 6.46
N VAL A 18 -10.18 -19.73 5.52
CA VAL A 18 -9.30 -20.84 5.14
C VAL A 18 -8.25 -21.14 6.21
N ASP A 19 -7.84 -22.39 6.30
CA ASP A 19 -6.70 -22.80 7.11
C ASP A 19 -5.40 -22.70 6.32
N ARG A 20 -4.69 -21.57 6.50
CA ARG A 20 -3.39 -21.32 5.85
C ARG A 20 -2.28 -22.21 6.41
N LEU A 21 -2.42 -22.76 7.63
CA LEU A 21 -1.44 -23.67 8.21
C LEU A 21 -1.48 -25.04 7.51
N SER A 22 -2.66 -25.46 6.99
CA SER A 22 -2.80 -26.68 6.20
C SER A 22 -2.37 -26.52 4.73
N GLY A 23 -1.92 -25.30 4.33
CA GLY A 23 -1.54 -24.97 2.96
C GLY A 23 -2.70 -24.47 2.09
N THR A 24 -3.91 -24.34 2.65
CA THR A 24 -5.05 -23.76 1.90
C THR A 24 -4.89 -22.27 1.74
N MET A 25 -4.93 -21.77 0.52
CA MET A 25 -4.80 -20.33 0.22
C MET A 25 -6.18 -19.68 0.02
N GLY A 26 -6.35 -18.48 0.55
CA GLY A 26 -7.54 -17.66 0.35
C GLY A 26 -7.42 -16.75 -0.88
N ALA A 27 -8.27 -15.73 -0.95
CA ALA A 27 -8.32 -14.77 -2.07
C ALA A 27 -6.99 -14.02 -2.32
N CYS A 28 -6.11 -13.92 -1.33
CA CYS A 28 -4.81 -13.28 -1.47
C CYS A 28 -3.73 -14.18 -2.08
N HIS A 29 -4.00 -15.47 -2.29
CA HIS A 29 -3.05 -16.47 -2.80
C HIS A 29 -1.75 -16.60 -1.97
N ALA A 30 -1.79 -16.25 -0.68
CA ALA A 30 -0.62 -16.27 0.19
C ALA A 30 -0.66 -17.42 1.19
N PRO A 31 0.44 -18.19 1.37
CA PRO A 31 0.57 -19.22 2.40
C PRO A 31 0.73 -18.61 3.81
N ALA A 32 0.82 -19.45 4.82
CA ALA A 32 1.11 -19.03 6.20
C ALA A 32 2.54 -18.49 6.36
N ALA A 33 3.50 -19.02 5.60
CA ALA A 33 4.87 -18.54 5.56
C ALA A 33 4.93 -17.16 4.90
N LEU A 34 5.80 -16.27 5.41
CA LEU A 34 6.06 -14.99 4.74
C LEU A 34 6.74 -15.26 3.40
N LEU A 35 6.17 -14.74 2.33
CA LEU A 35 6.79 -14.73 1.01
C LEU A 35 7.18 -13.30 0.65
N ILE A 36 8.47 -13.06 0.42
CA ILE A 36 9.03 -11.77 0.04
C ILE A 36 9.67 -11.92 -1.34
N SER A 37 9.33 -11.02 -2.24
CA SER A 37 9.87 -11.01 -3.60
C SER A 37 11.09 -10.11 -3.77
N ARG A 38 11.22 -9.09 -2.92
CA ARG A 38 12.32 -8.13 -2.93
C ARG A 38 12.37 -7.37 -1.61
N ALA A 39 13.59 -7.04 -1.17
CA ALA A 39 13.86 -6.11 -0.07
C ALA A 39 15.05 -5.23 -0.45
N ALA A 40 14.83 -3.94 -0.70
CA ALA A 40 15.89 -3.02 -1.16
C ALA A 40 15.50 -1.55 -0.93
N LEU A 41 16.50 -0.66 -1.00
CA LEU A 41 16.23 0.77 -1.06
C LEU A 41 15.45 1.13 -2.34
N HIS A 42 14.42 1.95 -2.19
CA HIS A 42 13.57 2.44 -3.26
C HIS A 42 13.46 3.97 -3.20
N GLN A 43 13.72 4.63 -4.34
CA GLN A 43 13.83 6.09 -4.40
C GLN A 43 12.54 6.77 -4.86
N TRP A 44 11.49 6.00 -5.14
CA TRP A 44 10.31 6.47 -5.87
C TRP A 44 9.01 6.42 -5.07
N GLU A 45 9.10 6.32 -3.73
CA GLU A 45 7.96 6.60 -2.86
C GLU A 45 7.75 8.13 -2.76
N GLU A 46 6.74 8.56 -2.04
CA GLU A 46 6.47 9.98 -1.81
C GLU A 46 7.73 10.70 -1.28
N PRO A 47 7.96 11.97 -1.65
CA PRO A 47 9.17 12.70 -1.29
C PRO A 47 9.51 12.67 0.20
N CYS A 48 8.51 12.72 1.07
CA CYS A 48 8.70 12.64 2.52
C CYS A 48 8.99 11.22 3.04
N LEU A 49 8.95 10.20 2.20
CA LEU A 49 9.33 8.83 2.54
C LEU A 49 10.69 8.46 1.96
N SER A 50 10.90 8.74 0.67
CA SER A 50 12.15 8.42 -0.02
C SER A 50 13.29 9.37 0.35
N GLY A 51 13.00 10.66 0.47
CA GLY A 51 14.03 11.67 0.72
C GLY A 51 15.22 11.51 -0.22
N THR A 52 16.44 11.59 0.33
CA THR A 52 17.70 11.44 -0.43
C THR A 52 18.30 10.03 -0.34
N ARG A 53 17.90 9.22 0.64
CA ARG A 53 18.47 7.89 0.89
C ARG A 53 17.58 6.74 0.44
N GLY A 54 16.29 7.01 0.23
CA GLY A 54 15.27 6.03 -0.14
C GLY A 54 14.53 5.40 1.02
N ALA A 55 13.39 4.80 0.72
CA ALA A 55 12.64 3.92 1.61
C ALA A 55 13.20 2.50 1.55
N GLY A 56 13.28 1.82 2.67
CA GLY A 56 13.64 0.40 2.74
C GLY A 56 12.41 -0.47 2.43
N THR A 57 12.14 -0.74 1.15
CA THR A 57 10.94 -1.43 0.74
C THR A 57 11.05 -2.94 0.91
N VAL A 58 9.99 -3.57 1.43
CA VAL A 58 9.81 -5.02 1.53
C VAL A 58 8.54 -5.40 0.78
N PHE A 59 8.69 -6.04 -0.38
CA PHE A 59 7.56 -6.44 -1.24
C PHE A 59 7.07 -7.84 -0.87
N PHE A 60 5.87 -7.90 -0.30
CA PHE A 60 5.20 -9.17 -0.01
C PHE A 60 4.51 -9.74 -1.24
N VAL A 61 4.46 -11.07 -1.33
CA VAL A 61 3.79 -11.81 -2.40
C VAL A 61 2.35 -12.12 -2.01
N GLY A 62 1.43 -11.96 -2.96
CA GLY A 62 -0.01 -12.07 -2.75
C GLY A 62 -0.68 -10.72 -2.50
N CYS A 63 -2.00 -10.65 -2.75
CA CYS A 63 -2.78 -9.44 -2.52
C CYS A 63 -4.27 -9.77 -2.38
N PRO A 64 -5.00 -9.24 -1.38
CA PRO A 64 -6.43 -9.52 -1.22
C PRO A 64 -7.32 -8.82 -2.26
N LEU A 65 -6.82 -7.82 -3.00
CA LEU A 65 -7.61 -7.08 -3.99
C LEU A 65 -7.55 -7.68 -5.40
N GLY A 66 -6.35 -8.04 -5.89
CA GLY A 66 -6.19 -8.58 -7.25
C GLY A 66 -6.65 -7.62 -8.34
N CYS A 67 -6.30 -6.32 -8.23
CA CYS A 67 -6.71 -5.31 -9.21
C CYS A 67 -6.23 -5.65 -10.62
N VAL A 68 -7.11 -5.54 -11.62
CA VAL A 68 -6.81 -5.90 -13.02
C VAL A 68 -5.72 -5.03 -13.66
N TYR A 69 -5.46 -3.85 -13.10
CA TYR A 69 -4.44 -2.89 -13.54
C TYR A 69 -3.22 -2.83 -12.60
N CYS A 70 -2.99 -3.86 -11.80
CA CYS A 70 -1.93 -3.86 -10.80
C CYS A 70 -0.55 -3.82 -11.45
N GLN A 71 0.26 -2.81 -11.10
CA GLN A 71 1.66 -2.75 -11.53
C GLN A 71 2.49 -3.92 -10.99
N ASN A 72 2.16 -4.39 -9.78
CA ASN A 72 2.81 -5.51 -9.13
C ASN A 72 2.10 -6.85 -9.44
N ALA A 73 1.43 -6.97 -10.59
CA ALA A 73 0.65 -8.15 -10.95
C ALA A 73 1.46 -9.46 -10.91
N ALA A 74 2.76 -9.38 -11.22
CA ALA A 74 3.67 -10.53 -11.17
C ALA A 74 3.70 -11.22 -9.80
N ILE A 75 3.61 -10.45 -8.71
CA ILE A 75 3.66 -10.97 -7.34
C ILE A 75 2.29 -10.97 -6.64
N ALA A 76 1.36 -10.10 -7.08
CA ALA A 76 0.03 -9.97 -6.46
C ALA A 76 -0.82 -11.25 -6.60
N GLY A 77 -0.59 -12.05 -7.65
CA GLY A 77 -1.24 -13.34 -7.89
C GLY A 77 -0.70 -14.50 -7.05
N GLY A 78 0.21 -14.27 -6.12
CA GLY A 78 0.78 -15.31 -5.27
C GLY A 78 1.92 -16.11 -5.92
N LEU A 79 2.44 -15.65 -7.06
CA LEU A 79 3.55 -16.31 -7.75
C LEU A 79 4.88 -15.65 -7.39
N GLY A 80 5.92 -16.45 -7.37
CA GLY A 80 7.26 -16.01 -7.00
C GLY A 80 7.41 -15.77 -5.50
N GLY A 81 8.51 -15.12 -5.13
CA GLY A 81 8.87 -14.85 -3.74
C GLY A 81 9.63 -15.99 -3.07
N ILE A 82 10.36 -15.61 -2.06
CA ILE A 82 11.22 -16.48 -1.26
C ILE A 82 10.60 -16.59 0.12
N PRO A 83 10.36 -17.79 0.64
CA PRO A 83 9.89 -17.96 2.00
C PRO A 83 10.98 -17.54 2.98
N VAL A 84 10.60 -16.70 3.96
CA VAL A 84 11.48 -16.25 5.03
C VAL A 84 10.91 -16.65 6.39
N ASP A 85 11.77 -17.05 7.30
CA ASP A 85 11.41 -17.27 8.69
C ASP A 85 11.45 -15.96 9.49
N ASP A 86 11.10 -16.04 10.77
CA ASP A 86 11.00 -14.89 11.66
C ASP A 86 12.36 -14.17 11.82
N ALA A 87 13.45 -14.94 11.97
CA ALA A 87 14.78 -14.40 12.18
C ALA A 87 15.26 -13.67 10.92
N ARG A 88 15.12 -14.32 9.76
CA ARG A 88 15.51 -13.71 8.47
C ARG A 88 14.69 -12.44 8.17
N PHE A 89 13.41 -12.42 8.53
CA PHE A 89 12.60 -11.20 8.37
C PHE A 89 13.16 -10.04 9.19
N VAL A 90 13.52 -10.28 10.45
CA VAL A 90 14.14 -9.26 11.31
C VAL A 90 15.47 -8.79 10.73
N ASP A 91 16.32 -9.72 10.27
CA ASP A 91 17.62 -9.40 9.66
C ASP A 91 17.46 -8.52 8.40
N ILE A 92 16.43 -8.79 7.57
CA ILE A 92 16.12 -7.97 6.39
C ILE A 92 15.83 -6.52 6.82
N LEU A 93 14.99 -6.32 7.84
CA LEU A 93 14.64 -4.97 8.30
C LEU A 93 15.86 -4.21 8.84
N LEU A 94 16.69 -4.90 9.62
CA LEU A 94 17.94 -4.31 10.15
C LEU A 94 18.94 -3.99 9.04
N SER A 95 19.09 -4.86 8.06
CA SER A 95 19.98 -4.62 6.90
C SER A 95 19.54 -3.41 6.07
N LEU A 96 18.23 -3.19 5.92
CA LEU A 96 17.70 -1.99 5.24
C LEU A 96 18.00 -0.72 6.06
N GLN A 97 17.88 -0.77 7.38
CA GLN A 97 18.28 0.33 8.26
C GLN A 97 19.78 0.60 8.16
N GLU A 98 20.62 -0.43 8.20
CA GLU A 98 22.08 -0.31 8.05
C GLU A 98 22.48 0.25 6.69
N ALA A 99 21.71 -0.05 5.64
CA ALA A 99 21.89 0.52 4.30
C ALA A 99 21.49 2.01 4.22
N GLY A 100 20.96 2.58 5.32
CA GLY A 100 20.63 4.00 5.44
C GLY A 100 19.22 4.38 5.04
N ALA A 101 18.29 3.42 4.94
CA ALA A 101 16.89 3.71 4.66
C ALA A 101 16.31 4.73 5.64
N HIS A 102 15.44 5.63 5.16
CA HIS A 102 14.72 6.57 6.01
C HIS A 102 13.63 5.88 6.85
N ASN A 103 13.07 4.80 6.35
CA ASN A 103 11.98 4.03 6.96
C ASN A 103 12.00 2.59 6.43
N ILE A 104 11.19 1.71 7.01
CA ILE A 104 10.87 0.40 6.46
C ILE A 104 9.47 0.49 5.83
N ASP A 105 9.38 0.37 4.52
CA ASP A 105 8.12 0.37 3.78
C ASP A 105 7.66 -1.06 3.47
N LEU A 106 6.62 -1.49 4.17
CA LEU A 106 5.99 -2.80 4.04
C LEU A 106 4.94 -2.75 2.94
N VAL A 107 5.29 -3.21 1.73
CA VAL A 107 4.43 -3.11 0.53
C VAL A 107 3.47 -4.30 0.44
N THR A 108 2.17 -4.02 0.48
CA THR A 108 1.06 -4.99 0.47
C THR A 108 1.11 -5.97 1.65
N PRO A 109 1.18 -5.49 2.90
CA PRO A 109 1.34 -6.33 4.08
C PRO A 109 0.04 -6.94 4.61
N THR A 110 -1.12 -6.54 4.09
CA THR A 110 -2.49 -6.81 4.58
C THR A 110 -2.71 -8.26 5.03
N HIS A 111 -2.33 -9.21 4.18
CA HIS A 111 -2.55 -10.64 4.41
C HIS A 111 -1.52 -11.28 5.35
N TYR A 112 -0.48 -10.53 5.72
CA TYR A 112 0.53 -10.91 6.72
C TYR A 112 0.46 -10.06 8.00
N ALA A 113 -0.54 -9.18 8.15
CA ALA A 113 -0.67 -8.29 9.30
C ALA A 113 -0.57 -9.05 10.66
N GLU A 114 -1.16 -10.24 10.76
CA GLU A 114 -1.08 -11.09 11.94
C GLU A 114 0.35 -11.55 12.29
N ARG A 115 1.17 -11.74 11.26
CA ARG A 115 2.59 -12.06 11.45
C ARG A 115 3.37 -10.81 11.87
N LEU A 116 3.05 -9.66 11.30
CA LEU A 116 3.69 -8.38 11.60
C LEU A 116 3.46 -7.94 13.05
N VAL A 117 2.27 -8.18 13.61
CA VAL A 117 1.98 -7.95 15.04
C VAL A 117 2.98 -8.65 15.96
N ALA A 118 3.46 -9.83 15.57
CA ALA A 118 4.44 -10.58 16.35
C ALA A 118 5.89 -10.24 15.99
N LEU A 119 6.16 -9.81 14.76
CA LEU A 119 7.53 -9.64 14.24
C LEU A 119 8.08 -8.23 14.41
N ILE A 120 7.24 -7.20 14.32
CA ILE A 120 7.68 -5.82 14.52
C ILE A 120 8.29 -5.59 15.91
N PRO A 121 7.67 -6.06 17.03
CA PRO A 121 8.32 -5.94 18.33
C PRO A 121 9.68 -6.63 18.39
N LYS A 122 9.83 -7.81 17.78
CA LYS A 122 11.12 -8.51 17.72
C LYS A 122 12.19 -7.70 16.99
N ALA A 123 11.81 -7.04 15.88
CA ALA A 123 12.72 -6.17 15.14
C ALA A 123 13.10 -4.93 15.97
N ARG A 124 12.16 -4.34 16.70
CA ARG A 124 12.43 -3.23 17.63
C ARG A 124 13.38 -3.66 18.75
N ASP A 125 13.16 -4.83 19.36
CA ASP A 125 14.03 -5.38 20.40
C ASP A 125 15.44 -5.69 19.87
N ALA A 126 15.56 -6.03 18.57
CA ALA A 126 16.83 -6.28 17.88
C ALA A 126 17.53 -4.99 17.41
N GLY A 127 16.95 -3.79 17.62
CA GLY A 127 17.59 -2.51 17.33
C GLY A 127 17.03 -1.75 16.12
N LEU A 128 15.87 -2.11 15.59
CA LEU A 128 15.20 -1.32 14.57
C LEU A 128 14.65 -0.03 15.18
N THR A 129 15.11 1.13 14.70
CA THR A 129 14.74 2.45 15.25
C THR A 129 13.99 3.34 14.26
N ILE A 130 14.18 3.12 12.94
CA ILE A 130 13.56 3.94 11.89
C ILE A 130 12.05 3.65 11.79
N PRO A 131 11.22 4.61 11.27
CA PRO A 131 9.78 4.44 11.14
C PRO A 131 9.38 3.24 10.30
N ILE A 132 8.22 2.65 10.61
CA ILE A 132 7.60 1.57 9.83
C ILE A 132 6.40 2.13 9.09
N VAL A 133 6.39 1.97 7.75
CA VAL A 133 5.33 2.34 6.83
C VAL A 133 4.48 1.12 6.50
N TYR A 134 3.16 1.23 6.63
CA TYR A 134 2.19 0.22 6.21
C TYR A 134 1.56 0.65 4.89
N ASN A 135 2.15 0.18 3.77
CA ASN A 135 1.79 0.53 2.40
C ASN A 135 0.79 -0.47 1.84
N CYS A 136 -0.48 -0.10 1.79
CA CYS A 136 -1.57 -1.03 1.52
C CYS A 136 -2.58 -0.52 0.50
N GLY A 137 -3.37 -1.43 -0.04
CA GLY A 137 -4.43 -1.12 -0.99
C GLY A 137 -5.67 -0.44 -0.39
N GLY A 138 -5.68 -0.13 0.90
CA GLY A 138 -6.81 0.48 1.61
C GLY A 138 -7.94 -0.49 1.97
N TYR A 139 -7.90 -1.72 1.49
CA TYR A 139 -8.91 -2.75 1.78
C TYR A 139 -8.52 -3.54 3.03
N GLU A 140 -8.66 -2.87 4.20
CA GLU A 140 -8.17 -3.34 5.49
C GLU A 140 -9.31 -3.61 6.48
N SER A 141 -9.14 -4.63 7.33
CA SER A 141 -10.01 -4.87 8.48
C SER A 141 -9.68 -3.88 9.61
N VAL A 142 -10.67 -3.15 10.11
CA VAL A 142 -10.50 -2.25 11.25
C VAL A 142 -10.01 -3.01 12.49
N GLU A 143 -10.48 -4.24 12.71
CA GLU A 143 -10.02 -5.08 13.81
C GLU A 143 -8.52 -5.39 13.69
N THR A 144 -8.07 -5.74 12.49
CA THR A 144 -6.65 -6.00 12.21
C THR A 144 -5.80 -4.74 12.39
N LEU A 145 -6.28 -3.58 11.92
CA LEU A 145 -5.59 -2.29 12.11
C LEU A 145 -5.43 -1.94 13.60
N ARG A 146 -6.45 -2.18 14.41
CA ARG A 146 -6.36 -1.96 15.87
C ARG A 146 -5.29 -2.83 16.54
N ARG A 147 -5.03 -4.02 16.02
CA ARG A 147 -3.95 -4.88 16.53
C ARG A 147 -2.56 -4.41 16.11
N LEU A 148 -2.47 -3.59 15.07
CA LEU A 148 -1.24 -2.94 14.61
C LEU A 148 -1.00 -1.59 15.31
N GLU A 149 -1.92 -1.12 16.16
CA GLU A 149 -1.80 0.16 16.86
C GLU A 149 -0.51 0.21 17.70
N GLY A 150 0.25 1.29 17.53
CA GLY A 150 1.55 1.47 18.19
C GLY A 150 2.72 0.71 17.56
N LEU A 151 2.46 -0.12 16.54
CA LEU A 151 3.50 -0.84 15.78
C LEU A 151 3.83 -0.16 14.46
N ILE A 152 2.88 0.55 13.89
CA ILE A 152 3.00 1.29 12.63
C ILE A 152 3.13 2.78 12.93
N ASP A 153 4.12 3.40 12.33
CA ASP A 153 4.38 4.83 12.48
C ASP A 153 3.70 5.64 11.37
N ILE A 154 3.69 5.11 10.15
CA ILE A 154 3.14 5.76 8.95
C ILE A 154 2.19 4.81 8.23
N TYR A 155 0.97 5.26 7.99
CA TYR A 155 0.04 4.57 7.10
C TYR A 155 0.09 5.19 5.70
N LEU A 156 0.24 4.33 4.68
CA LEU A 156 0.27 4.70 3.26
C LEU A 156 -0.80 3.91 2.50
N PRO A 157 -2.10 4.16 2.80
CA PRO A 157 -3.17 3.49 2.08
C PRO A 157 -3.45 4.11 0.71
N ASP A 158 -3.85 3.28 -0.26
CA ASP A 158 -4.57 3.77 -1.41
C ASP A 158 -6.05 4.00 -1.09
N LEU A 159 -6.65 5.05 -1.62
CA LEU A 159 -8.10 5.18 -1.74
C LEU A 159 -8.47 5.15 -3.23
N LYS A 160 -8.71 3.93 -3.73
CA LYS A 160 -8.85 3.66 -5.17
C LYS A 160 -10.22 4.07 -5.72
N TYR A 161 -11.28 3.78 -4.97
CA TYR A 161 -12.65 3.92 -5.46
C TYR A 161 -13.57 4.58 -4.43
N ALA A 162 -14.40 5.50 -4.94
CA ALA A 162 -15.62 5.95 -4.29
C ALA A 162 -16.85 5.26 -4.89
N ASP A 163 -16.71 4.68 -6.09
CA ASP A 163 -17.77 3.99 -6.83
C ASP A 163 -17.67 2.47 -6.64
N PRO A 164 -18.68 1.82 -6.01
CA PRO A 164 -18.69 0.37 -5.82
C PRO A 164 -18.72 -0.43 -7.13
N ALA A 165 -19.28 0.14 -8.21
CA ALA A 165 -19.32 -0.55 -9.50
C ALA A 165 -17.91 -0.64 -10.13
N LEU A 166 -17.09 0.42 -10.02
CA LEU A 166 -15.69 0.39 -10.44
C LEU A 166 -14.85 -0.55 -9.55
N ALA A 167 -15.10 -0.55 -8.24
CA ALA A 167 -14.43 -1.43 -7.29
C ALA A 167 -14.73 -2.91 -7.57
N ALA A 168 -16.00 -3.24 -7.87
CA ALA A 168 -16.40 -4.58 -8.29
C ALA A 168 -15.73 -4.98 -9.61
N ARG A 169 -15.75 -4.07 -10.60
CA ARG A 169 -15.24 -4.32 -11.96
C ARG A 169 -13.73 -4.52 -12.00
N TYR A 170 -12.97 -3.71 -11.26
CA TYR A 170 -11.51 -3.69 -11.38
C TYR A 170 -10.75 -4.38 -10.23
N SER A 171 -11.40 -4.61 -9.09
CA SER A 171 -10.77 -5.19 -7.90
C SER A 171 -11.61 -6.26 -7.20
N HIS A 172 -12.70 -6.69 -7.81
CA HIS A 172 -13.59 -7.73 -7.27
C HIS A 172 -14.04 -7.48 -5.82
N ALA A 173 -14.21 -6.19 -5.45
CA ALA A 173 -14.52 -5.74 -4.09
C ALA A 173 -15.57 -4.63 -4.11
N PRO A 174 -16.88 -4.97 -4.33
CA PRO A 174 -17.95 -3.96 -4.40
C PRO A 174 -18.10 -3.17 -3.10
N ASP A 175 -17.71 -3.71 -1.98
CA ASP A 175 -17.70 -3.13 -0.64
C ASP A 175 -16.48 -2.24 -0.36
N TYR A 176 -15.52 -2.15 -1.31
CA TYR A 176 -14.27 -1.39 -1.13
C TYR A 176 -14.49 0.05 -0.62
N PRO A 177 -15.42 0.86 -1.17
CA PRO A 177 -15.56 2.25 -0.73
C PRO A 177 -15.94 2.39 0.74
N GLU A 178 -16.78 1.51 1.25
CA GLU A 178 -17.19 1.49 2.66
C GLU A 178 -16.04 1.02 3.55
N VAL A 179 -15.44 -0.11 3.20
CA VAL A 179 -14.32 -0.73 3.92
C VAL A 179 -13.12 0.21 3.99
N ALA A 180 -12.73 0.80 2.84
CA ALA A 180 -11.56 1.68 2.79
C ALA A 180 -11.75 2.99 3.57
N ARG A 181 -12.98 3.52 3.61
CA ARG A 181 -13.31 4.69 4.45
C ARG A 181 -13.21 4.37 5.94
N ALA A 182 -13.73 3.22 6.36
CA ALA A 182 -13.62 2.78 7.75
C ALA A 182 -12.16 2.52 8.15
N ALA A 183 -11.39 1.89 7.28
CA ALA A 183 -9.96 1.65 7.47
C ALA A 183 -9.17 2.96 7.58
N LEU A 184 -9.41 3.92 6.67
CA LEU A 184 -8.75 5.22 6.69
C LEU A 184 -9.07 6.01 7.97
N ALA A 185 -10.34 6.01 8.39
CA ALA A 185 -10.74 6.65 9.66
C ALA A 185 -10.00 6.06 10.86
N GLU A 186 -9.80 4.74 10.89
CA GLU A 186 -9.03 4.07 11.94
C GLU A 186 -7.54 4.42 11.87
N MET A 187 -6.93 4.46 10.67
CA MET A 187 -5.53 4.86 10.48
C MET A 187 -5.29 6.30 10.95
N VAL A 188 -6.20 7.23 10.62
CA VAL A 188 -6.14 8.62 11.08
C VAL A 188 -6.35 8.71 12.60
N ARG A 189 -7.23 7.88 13.19
CA ARG A 189 -7.37 7.81 14.66
C ARG A 189 -6.05 7.43 15.33
N GLN A 190 -5.29 6.50 14.75
CA GLN A 190 -4.00 6.05 15.30
C GLN A 190 -2.88 7.07 15.07
N CYS A 191 -2.87 7.75 13.92
CA CYS A 191 -1.86 8.73 13.52
C CYS A 191 -2.51 10.06 13.12
N PRO A 192 -3.11 10.82 14.06
CA PRO A 192 -3.98 11.96 13.76
C PRO A 192 -3.26 13.21 13.26
N THR A 193 -1.95 13.28 13.44
CA THR A 193 -1.16 14.46 13.08
C THR A 193 0.12 14.01 12.39
N PRO A 194 0.38 14.48 11.16
CA PRO A 194 1.64 14.23 10.49
C PRO A 194 2.81 14.89 11.25
N ILE A 195 3.89 14.14 11.43
CA ILE A 195 5.15 14.61 12.05
C ILE A 195 6.26 14.37 11.04
N LEU A 196 6.94 15.45 10.67
CA LEU A 196 8.12 15.42 9.82
C LEU A 196 9.33 15.86 10.64
N ASP A 197 10.52 15.35 10.30
CA ASP A 197 11.77 15.83 10.86
C ASP A 197 12.26 17.12 10.16
N ASP A 198 13.43 17.62 10.57
CA ASP A 198 14.03 18.84 10.02
C ASP A 198 14.43 18.72 8.54
N GLU A 199 14.55 17.48 8.01
CA GLU A 199 14.84 17.19 6.60
C GLU A 199 13.53 17.04 5.79
N GLY A 200 12.36 17.14 6.41
CA GLY A 200 11.06 16.96 5.79
C GLY A 200 10.68 15.49 5.58
N ILE A 201 11.35 14.55 6.27
CA ILE A 201 11.06 13.13 6.22
C ILE A 201 9.99 12.81 7.27
N MET A 202 8.94 12.11 6.84
CA MET A 202 7.84 11.75 7.73
C MET A 202 8.27 10.71 8.76
N GLN A 203 8.02 11.04 10.02
CA GLN A 203 8.27 10.18 11.17
C GLN A 203 6.98 9.50 11.65
N ARG A 204 5.83 10.14 11.44
CA ARG A 204 4.51 9.63 11.80
C ARG A 204 3.44 10.30 10.97
N GLY A 205 2.37 9.58 10.62
CA GLY A 205 1.24 10.19 9.94
C GLY A 205 0.49 9.25 9.00
N VAL A 206 -0.37 9.86 8.17
CA VAL A 206 -1.12 9.16 7.12
C VAL A 206 -0.93 9.88 5.80
N ILE A 207 -0.52 9.14 4.77
CA ILE A 207 -0.44 9.63 3.40
C ILE A 207 -1.41 8.79 2.55
N VAL A 208 -2.44 9.42 2.00
CA VAL A 208 -3.42 8.70 1.17
C VAL A 208 -3.09 8.86 -0.30
N ARG A 209 -2.83 7.75 -0.98
CA ARG A 209 -2.61 7.74 -2.43
C ARG A 209 -3.90 7.55 -3.19
N HIS A 210 -4.07 8.31 -4.26
CA HIS A 210 -5.14 8.11 -5.22
C HIS A 210 -4.60 8.10 -6.64
N LEU A 211 -4.58 6.91 -7.26
CA LEU A 211 -4.28 6.75 -8.68
C LEU A 211 -5.55 7.03 -9.49
N MET A 212 -5.51 8.09 -10.29
CA MET A 212 -6.57 8.34 -11.25
C MET A 212 -6.56 7.26 -12.33
N LEU A 213 -7.74 6.77 -12.73
CA LEU A 213 -7.89 5.82 -13.83
C LEU A 213 -8.49 6.49 -15.06
N PRO A 214 -8.15 6.03 -16.29
CA PRO A 214 -8.72 6.53 -17.52
C PRO A 214 -10.25 6.43 -17.50
N GLY A 215 -10.93 7.51 -17.93
CA GLY A 215 -12.40 7.55 -17.97
C GLY A 215 -13.11 7.68 -16.61
N ALA A 216 -12.40 7.51 -15.48
CA ALA A 216 -12.99 7.48 -14.13
C ALA A 216 -12.90 8.83 -13.39
N TYR A 217 -12.96 9.97 -14.10
CA TYR A 217 -12.85 11.29 -13.47
C TYR A 217 -13.82 11.50 -12.31
N ARG A 218 -15.09 11.06 -12.45
CA ARG A 218 -16.10 11.21 -11.40
C ARG A 218 -15.71 10.47 -10.12
N ASN A 219 -15.19 9.26 -10.26
CA ASN A 219 -14.65 8.49 -9.12
C ASN A 219 -13.55 9.27 -8.39
N SER A 220 -12.58 9.79 -9.14
CA SER A 220 -11.47 10.57 -8.57
C SER A 220 -11.96 11.86 -7.91
N HIS A 221 -12.93 12.55 -8.53
CA HIS A 221 -13.58 13.73 -7.94
C HIS A 221 -14.22 13.41 -6.58
N ASP A 222 -14.97 12.29 -6.47
CA ASP A 222 -15.67 11.91 -5.24
C ASP A 222 -14.68 11.40 -4.17
N VAL A 223 -13.57 10.74 -4.57
CA VAL A 223 -12.46 10.40 -3.68
C VAL A 223 -11.82 11.66 -3.10
N VAL A 224 -11.42 12.62 -3.93
CA VAL A 224 -10.77 13.86 -3.49
C VAL A 224 -11.70 14.68 -2.60
N LYS A 225 -13.00 14.73 -2.92
CA LYS A 225 -14.01 15.38 -2.07
C LYS A 225 -14.05 14.76 -0.67
N TYR A 226 -13.99 13.44 -0.58
CA TYR A 226 -13.96 12.75 0.72
C TYR A 226 -12.65 13.01 1.46
N LEU A 227 -11.50 12.93 0.78
CA LEU A 227 -10.19 13.19 1.41
C LEU A 227 -10.08 14.62 1.97
N ALA A 228 -10.67 15.60 1.29
CA ALA A 228 -10.70 16.99 1.78
C ALA A 228 -11.37 17.14 3.17
N THR A 229 -12.20 16.20 3.60
CA THR A 229 -12.84 16.25 4.93
C THR A 229 -11.88 16.01 6.08
N PHE A 230 -10.68 15.49 5.83
CA PHE A 230 -9.66 15.24 6.85
C PHE A 230 -8.77 16.46 7.11
N GLY A 231 -8.82 17.51 6.26
CA GLY A 231 -7.98 18.71 6.39
C GLY A 231 -6.49 18.34 6.49
N ASP A 232 -5.81 18.93 7.45
CA ASP A 232 -4.37 18.76 7.66
C ASP A 232 -3.99 17.49 8.44
N ALA A 233 -4.95 16.61 8.75
CA ALA A 233 -4.67 15.34 9.42
C ALA A 233 -3.98 14.31 8.52
N ILE A 234 -4.00 14.51 7.19
CA ILE A 234 -3.41 13.61 6.21
C ILE A 234 -2.64 14.36 5.13
N TYR A 235 -1.66 13.70 4.54
CA TYR A 235 -1.12 14.06 3.23
C TYR A 235 -1.89 13.31 2.14
N ILE A 236 -2.01 13.91 0.97
CA ILE A 236 -2.69 13.32 -0.19
C ILE A 236 -1.69 13.23 -1.35
N SER A 237 -1.54 12.05 -1.95
CA SER A 237 -0.75 11.84 -3.16
C SER A 237 -1.68 11.57 -4.34
N LEU A 238 -1.82 12.55 -5.25
CA LEU A 238 -2.60 12.42 -6.47
C LEU A 238 -1.70 11.93 -7.60
N MET A 239 -1.98 10.73 -8.09
CA MET A 239 -1.11 10.03 -9.03
C MET A 239 -1.74 9.98 -10.42
N ASN A 240 -0.93 10.28 -11.46
CA ASN A 240 -1.32 10.15 -12.87
C ASN A 240 -0.52 9.05 -13.62
N GLN A 241 0.31 8.32 -12.91
CA GLN A 241 1.25 7.33 -13.48
C GLN A 241 0.58 6.00 -13.89
N TYR A 242 -0.72 6.04 -14.24
CA TYR A 242 -1.37 4.86 -14.78
C TYR A 242 -0.72 4.43 -16.09
N THR A 243 -0.23 3.18 -16.12
CA THR A 243 0.32 2.56 -17.32
C THR A 243 -0.56 1.38 -17.71
N PRO A 244 -1.10 1.34 -18.95
CA PRO A 244 -1.88 0.21 -19.42
C PRO A 244 -1.08 -1.09 -19.36
N MET A 245 -1.65 -2.12 -18.70
CA MET A 245 -1.04 -3.44 -18.67
C MET A 245 -1.17 -4.12 -20.05
N PRO A 246 -0.20 -4.95 -20.47
CA PRO A 246 -0.31 -5.69 -21.73
C PRO A 246 -1.62 -6.48 -21.82
N GLY A 247 -2.36 -6.34 -22.90
CA GLY A 247 -3.63 -7.04 -23.14
C GLY A 247 -4.83 -6.56 -22.33
N ILE A 248 -4.68 -5.52 -21.49
CA ILE A 248 -5.80 -5.04 -20.66
C ILE A 248 -6.97 -4.54 -21.49
N GLY A 249 -6.70 -3.96 -22.66
CA GLY A 249 -7.71 -3.42 -23.58
C GLY A 249 -8.68 -4.46 -24.11
N ASP A 250 -8.30 -5.73 -24.17
CA ASP A 250 -9.17 -6.81 -24.66
C ASP A 250 -10.37 -7.06 -23.73
N ARG A 251 -10.18 -6.84 -22.43
CA ARG A 251 -11.21 -7.04 -21.40
C ARG A 251 -11.77 -5.72 -20.85
N PHE A 252 -10.95 -4.67 -20.86
CA PHE A 252 -11.25 -3.36 -20.32
C PHE A 252 -10.78 -2.27 -21.30
N PRO A 253 -11.51 -2.04 -22.42
CA PRO A 253 -11.11 -1.07 -23.46
C PRO A 253 -10.86 0.34 -22.92
N GLU A 254 -11.60 0.72 -21.86
CA GLU A 254 -11.44 2.01 -21.20
C GLU A 254 -10.09 2.19 -20.50
N LEU A 255 -9.42 1.08 -20.15
CA LEU A 255 -8.09 1.06 -19.53
C LEU A 255 -6.94 0.90 -20.53
N ALA A 256 -7.23 0.85 -21.84
CA ALA A 256 -6.21 0.63 -22.88
C ALA A 256 -5.31 1.84 -23.14
N ALA A 257 -5.66 3.01 -22.63
CA ALA A 257 -4.92 4.26 -22.84
C ALA A 257 -4.51 4.90 -21.52
N PRO A 258 -3.43 5.70 -21.48
CA PRO A 258 -3.07 6.49 -20.31
C PRO A 258 -4.13 7.55 -19.99
N ILE A 259 -3.99 8.16 -18.83
CA ILE A 259 -4.85 9.27 -18.39
C ILE A 259 -4.62 10.48 -19.29
N ARG A 260 -5.70 11.20 -19.59
CA ARG A 260 -5.59 12.46 -20.33
C ARG A 260 -5.12 13.57 -19.38
N ASP A 261 -4.07 14.27 -19.72
CA ASP A 261 -3.51 15.38 -18.93
C ASP A 261 -4.54 16.40 -18.49
N LYS A 262 -5.50 16.73 -19.38
CA LYS A 262 -6.57 17.69 -19.05
C LYS A 262 -7.44 17.22 -17.89
N ASP A 263 -7.70 15.92 -17.78
CA ASP A 263 -8.53 15.36 -16.71
C ASP A 263 -7.77 15.37 -15.38
N TYR A 264 -6.48 15.05 -15.42
CA TYR A 264 -5.63 15.12 -14.24
C TYR A 264 -5.47 16.56 -13.74
N ARG A 265 -5.12 17.51 -14.63
CA ARG A 265 -5.02 18.94 -14.26
C ARG A 265 -6.33 19.48 -13.68
N ARG A 266 -7.48 19.04 -14.21
CA ARG A 266 -8.80 19.39 -13.69
C ARG A 266 -9.01 18.85 -12.28
N LEU A 267 -8.53 17.62 -11.98
CA LEU A 267 -8.60 17.02 -10.65
C LEU A 267 -7.72 17.77 -9.65
N VAL A 268 -6.48 18.09 -10.01
CA VAL A 268 -5.56 18.89 -9.19
C VAL A 268 -6.14 20.28 -8.88
N ALA A 269 -6.68 20.97 -9.90
CA ALA A 269 -7.37 22.24 -9.70
C ALA A 269 -8.60 22.12 -8.80
N TYR A 270 -9.29 20.98 -8.83
CA TYR A 270 -10.40 20.73 -7.92
C TYR A 270 -9.93 20.53 -6.48
N ALA A 271 -8.87 19.76 -6.26
CA ALA A 271 -8.27 19.58 -4.93
C ALA A 271 -7.83 20.92 -4.31
N SER A 272 -7.19 21.78 -5.10
CA SER A 272 -6.80 23.12 -4.68
C SER A 272 -8.02 23.99 -4.28
N ARG A 273 -9.13 23.93 -5.03
CA ARG A 273 -10.38 24.67 -4.66
C ARG A 273 -11.04 24.17 -3.39
N LEU A 274 -10.81 22.91 -3.01
CA LEU A 274 -11.26 22.35 -1.72
C LEU A 274 -10.36 22.74 -0.55
N GLY A 275 -9.28 23.48 -0.79
CA GLY A 275 -8.35 23.92 0.24
C GLY A 275 -7.34 22.86 0.68
N ILE A 276 -7.13 21.81 -0.14
CA ILE A 276 -6.11 20.80 0.13
C ILE A 276 -4.73 21.45 -0.10
N THR A 277 -3.93 21.57 0.96
CA THR A 277 -2.60 22.18 0.95
C THR A 277 -1.49 21.14 1.12
N GLN A 278 -1.75 20.05 1.82
CA GLN A 278 -0.81 18.94 2.03
C GLN A 278 -1.00 17.88 0.92
N ALA A 279 -0.52 18.19 -0.29
CA ALA A 279 -0.66 17.30 -1.41
C ALA A 279 0.62 17.18 -2.25
N TYR A 280 0.93 15.95 -2.63
CA TYR A 280 1.87 15.63 -3.71
C TYR A 280 1.10 15.47 -5.01
N VAL A 281 1.55 16.15 -6.05
CA VAL A 281 0.99 16.06 -7.40
C VAL A 281 2.11 15.70 -8.36
N GLN A 282 1.82 14.82 -9.30
CA GLN A 282 2.80 14.44 -10.30
C GLN A 282 2.73 15.42 -11.48
N GLU A 283 3.86 16.05 -11.80
CA GLU A 283 4.00 16.85 -13.02
C GLU A 283 4.32 15.96 -14.22
N GLY A 284 3.98 16.43 -15.44
CA GLY A 284 4.02 15.59 -16.64
C GLY A 284 5.39 14.94 -16.93
N GLY A 285 5.39 13.71 -17.44
CA GLY A 285 6.58 12.90 -17.76
C GLY A 285 6.75 11.63 -16.94
N THR A 286 6.05 11.49 -15.82
CA THR A 286 6.14 10.33 -14.93
C THR A 286 5.59 9.02 -15.53
N VAL A 287 4.81 9.09 -16.61
CA VAL A 287 4.21 7.93 -17.29
C VAL A 287 5.22 7.12 -18.11
N SER A 288 6.39 7.70 -18.45
CA SER A 288 7.39 7.06 -19.30
C SER A 288 8.43 6.23 -18.53
N GLU A 289 8.50 6.33 -17.21
CA GLU A 289 9.45 5.61 -16.37
C GLU A 289 8.76 4.48 -15.63
N SER A 290 9.33 3.28 -15.73
CA SER A 290 8.85 2.14 -14.95
C SER A 290 9.42 2.24 -13.54
N PHE A 291 8.59 2.66 -12.58
CA PHE A 291 8.92 2.64 -11.16
C PHE A 291 8.75 1.24 -10.53
N ILE A 292 8.48 0.22 -11.36
CA ILE A 292 8.30 -1.15 -10.91
C ILE A 292 9.70 -1.80 -10.81
N PRO A 293 10.16 -2.20 -9.61
CA PRO A 293 11.41 -2.89 -9.48
C PRO A 293 11.33 -4.31 -10.01
N SER A 294 12.48 -4.92 -10.33
CA SER A 294 12.52 -6.36 -10.60
C SER A 294 12.22 -7.15 -9.32
N PHE A 295 11.34 -8.13 -9.41
CA PHE A 295 11.00 -9.04 -8.31
C PHE A 295 11.84 -10.31 -8.40
N ASP A 296 13.13 -10.17 -8.14
CA ASP A 296 14.20 -11.15 -8.39
C ASP A 296 14.84 -11.73 -7.11
N GLY A 297 14.25 -11.45 -5.96
CA GLY A 297 14.75 -11.91 -4.66
C GLY A 297 15.88 -11.06 -4.09
N THR A 298 16.22 -9.93 -4.70
CA THR A 298 17.26 -9.01 -4.18
C THR A 298 17.01 -8.69 -2.71
N GLY A 299 18.04 -8.83 -1.85
CA GLY A 299 18.01 -8.55 -0.42
C GLY A 299 17.23 -9.57 0.44
N VAL A 300 16.59 -10.58 -0.17
CA VAL A 300 15.82 -11.60 0.56
C VAL A 300 16.71 -12.79 0.93
N VAL A 301 17.53 -13.27 0.01
CA VAL A 301 18.57 -14.27 0.31
C VAL A 301 19.78 -13.58 0.92
N GLY A 302 20.33 -14.18 1.99
CA GLY A 302 21.55 -13.71 2.66
C GLY A 302 22.80 -14.05 1.90
#